data_7d9d9eae5c3f24407580c4280638fd6c
#
_entry.id   7d9d9eae5c3f24407580c4280638fd6c
#
_cell.length_a   1.000
_cell.length_b   1.000
_cell.length_c   1.000
_cell.angle_alpha   90.00
_cell.angle_beta   90.00
_cell.angle_gamma   90.00
#
_symmetry.space_group_name_H-M   'P 1'
#
loop_
_entity.id
_entity.type
_entity.pdbx_description
1 polymer ?
#
loop_
_entity_poly.entity_id
_entity_poly.type
_entity_poly.pdbx_seq_one_letter_code
_entity_poly.pdbx_strand_id
1 'polypeptide(L)'
;MGVINLQAWDYNLTGVLVCLAVAFGVSMLTSVLISGVLPIIEGAFKIITPISWLEMADMNRPLMKRLQMEAPGTFHHCLMVAQLAEAAAEALGAYYHDIGKMQNPLYFIENIMDGPNPHDELTPSMSARIIIDHVQDGVALARENNLPRPLVDVIEQHHGTSLAYFFYRKALQYRDEILSRVESGLASPDDVPEVVESNFRYKGPNPQSKETGIVSLADIVESAT
;
A
#
# COMPACT_ATOMS: atom_id res chain seq x y z
N MET A 1 27.57 7.62 -71.23
CA MET A 1 26.20 8.15 -70.90
C MET A 1 25.30 6.94 -70.64
N GLY A 2 25.13 6.58 -69.38
CA GLY A 2 24.24 5.50 -69.00
C GLY A 2 22.88 6.06 -68.67
N VAL A 3 21.89 5.73 -69.46
CA VAL A 3 20.49 6.07 -69.20
C VAL A 3 19.97 5.19 -68.10
N ILE A 4 19.73 5.75 -66.91
CA ILE A 4 19.05 5.06 -65.84
C ILE A 4 17.58 4.93 -66.25
N ASN A 5 17.20 3.74 -66.66
CA ASN A 5 15.83 3.39 -66.99
C ASN A 5 15.02 3.30 -65.71
N LEU A 6 14.39 4.39 -65.31
CA LEU A 6 13.38 4.42 -64.24
C LEU A 6 12.14 3.71 -64.80
N GLN A 7 12.09 2.36 -64.62
CA GLN A 7 10.84 1.62 -64.82
C GLN A 7 9.80 2.26 -63.90
N ALA A 8 8.81 2.92 -64.49
CA ALA A 8 7.63 3.39 -63.81
C ALA A 8 6.97 2.17 -63.13
N TRP A 9 6.91 2.16 -61.81
CA TRP A 9 6.12 1.22 -61.03
C TRP A 9 4.66 1.54 -61.37
N ASP A 10 4.07 0.73 -62.26
CA ASP A 10 2.62 0.75 -62.45
C ASP A 10 1.95 0.30 -61.14
N TYR A 11 1.67 1.27 -60.28
CA TYR A 11 0.90 1.03 -59.06
C TYR A 11 -0.52 0.66 -59.49
N ASN A 12 -0.81 -0.64 -59.47
CA ASN A 12 -2.18 -1.08 -59.60
C ASN A 12 -2.97 -0.62 -58.35
N LEU A 13 -3.73 0.46 -58.51
CA LEU A 13 -4.53 1.09 -57.46
C LEU A 13 -5.39 0.05 -56.71
N THR A 14 -5.95 -0.91 -57.43
CA THR A 14 -6.75 -1.99 -56.86
C THR A 14 -5.88 -2.87 -55.92
N GLY A 15 -4.66 -3.20 -56.36
CA GLY A 15 -3.72 -3.99 -55.50
C GLY A 15 -3.34 -3.24 -54.22
N VAL A 16 -3.08 -1.93 -54.34
CA VAL A 16 -2.78 -1.08 -53.15
C VAL A 16 -3.97 -1.04 -52.18
N LEU A 17 -5.19 -0.82 -52.72
CA LEU A 17 -6.41 -0.81 -51.89
C LEU A 17 -6.67 -2.15 -51.18
N VAL A 18 -6.45 -3.27 -51.89
CA VAL A 18 -6.56 -4.60 -51.32
C VAL A 18 -5.53 -4.82 -50.18
N CYS A 19 -4.28 -4.44 -50.41
CA CYS A 19 -3.22 -4.53 -49.39
C CYS A 19 -3.56 -3.67 -48.15
N LEU A 20 -4.06 -2.46 -48.35
CA LEU A 20 -4.48 -1.59 -47.23
C LEU A 20 -5.66 -2.19 -46.47
N ALA A 21 -6.66 -2.73 -47.16
CA ALA A 21 -7.82 -3.37 -46.54
C ALA A 21 -7.41 -4.61 -45.72
N VAL A 22 -6.53 -5.44 -46.30
CA VAL A 22 -5.98 -6.63 -45.59
C VAL A 22 -5.17 -6.19 -44.37
N ALA A 23 -4.28 -5.21 -44.52
CA ALA A 23 -3.48 -4.70 -43.41
C ALA A 23 -4.36 -4.12 -42.28
N PHE A 24 -5.39 -3.37 -42.64
CA PHE A 24 -6.38 -2.88 -41.66
C PHE A 24 -7.13 -3.99 -40.97
N GLY A 25 -7.61 -4.99 -41.71
CA GLY A 25 -8.31 -6.15 -41.16
C GLY A 25 -7.42 -6.97 -40.20
N VAL A 26 -6.18 -7.22 -40.59
CA VAL A 26 -5.20 -7.91 -39.72
C VAL A 26 -4.92 -7.10 -38.46
N SER A 27 -4.70 -5.80 -38.58
CA SER A 27 -4.42 -4.93 -37.43
C SER A 27 -5.60 -4.91 -36.46
N MET A 28 -6.83 -4.79 -36.99
CA MET A 28 -8.04 -4.82 -36.17
C MET A 28 -8.23 -6.16 -35.46
N LEU A 29 -8.04 -7.26 -36.17
CA LEU A 29 -8.12 -8.61 -35.60
C LEU A 29 -7.07 -8.80 -34.51
N THR A 30 -5.83 -8.38 -34.76
CA THR A 30 -4.73 -8.49 -33.80
C THR A 30 -5.02 -7.66 -32.54
N SER A 31 -5.53 -6.43 -32.71
CA SER A 31 -5.90 -5.57 -31.57
C SER A 31 -6.99 -6.21 -30.71
N VAL A 32 -8.04 -6.76 -31.33
CA VAL A 32 -9.14 -7.45 -30.62
C VAL A 32 -8.62 -8.70 -29.89
N LEU A 33 -7.76 -9.48 -30.55
CA LEU A 33 -7.17 -10.67 -29.94
C LEU A 33 -6.30 -10.33 -28.75
N ILE A 34 -5.41 -9.33 -28.89
CA ILE A 34 -4.53 -8.89 -27.79
C ILE A 34 -5.37 -8.37 -26.63
N SER A 35 -6.33 -7.47 -26.90
CA SER A 35 -7.16 -6.88 -25.85
C SER A 35 -8.06 -7.90 -25.13
N GLY A 36 -8.48 -8.94 -25.82
CA GLY A 36 -9.33 -10.00 -25.24
C GLY A 36 -8.54 -11.11 -24.52
N VAL A 37 -7.40 -11.50 -25.07
CA VAL A 37 -6.60 -12.63 -24.56
C VAL A 37 -5.64 -12.19 -23.46
N LEU A 38 -5.10 -10.97 -23.53
CA LEU A 38 -4.12 -10.47 -22.55
C LEU A 38 -4.64 -10.51 -21.10
N PRO A 39 -5.85 -10.03 -20.77
CA PRO A 39 -6.39 -10.11 -19.41
C PRO A 39 -6.53 -11.56 -18.90
N ILE A 40 -6.83 -12.49 -19.81
CA ILE A 40 -6.94 -13.92 -19.45
C ILE A 40 -5.56 -14.49 -19.08
N ILE A 41 -4.54 -14.14 -19.87
CA ILE A 41 -3.15 -14.53 -19.60
C ILE A 41 -2.67 -13.90 -18.29
N GLU A 42 -2.91 -12.61 -18.09
CA GLU A 42 -2.55 -11.90 -16.86
C GLU A 42 -3.17 -12.59 -15.64
N GLY A 43 -4.47 -12.89 -15.69
CA GLY A 43 -5.16 -13.58 -14.61
C GLY A 43 -4.64 -15.00 -14.36
N ALA A 44 -4.36 -15.78 -15.42
CA ALA A 44 -3.89 -17.17 -15.32
C ALA A 44 -2.45 -17.23 -14.76
N PHE A 45 -1.57 -16.35 -15.19
CA PHE A 45 -0.15 -16.33 -14.80
C PHE A 45 0.16 -15.33 -13.69
N LYS A 46 -0.84 -14.58 -13.19
CA LYS A 46 -0.68 -13.52 -12.19
C LYS A 46 0.39 -12.48 -12.58
N ILE A 47 0.47 -12.18 -13.87
CA ILE A 47 1.38 -11.17 -14.41
C ILE A 47 0.73 -9.81 -14.23
N ILE A 48 1.49 -8.84 -13.73
CA ILE A 48 1.03 -7.47 -13.56
C ILE A 48 1.62 -6.64 -14.69
N THR A 49 0.77 -6.06 -15.52
CA THR A 49 1.17 -5.18 -16.61
C THR A 49 1.12 -3.71 -16.17
N PRO A 50 1.72 -2.78 -16.94
CA PRO A 50 1.56 -1.35 -16.71
C PRO A 50 0.09 -0.89 -16.70
N ILE A 51 -0.80 -1.56 -17.46
CA ILE A 51 -2.23 -1.26 -17.47
C ILE A 51 -2.87 -1.65 -16.14
N SER A 52 -2.55 -2.85 -15.62
CA SER A 52 -3.00 -3.28 -14.30
C SER A 52 -2.57 -2.31 -13.20
N TRP A 53 -1.37 -1.76 -13.30
CA TRP A 53 -0.89 -0.73 -12.36
C TRP A 53 -1.71 0.56 -12.45
N LEU A 54 -2.01 1.05 -13.65
CA LEU A 54 -2.86 2.24 -13.86
C LEU A 54 -4.28 2.03 -13.32
N GLU A 55 -4.85 0.85 -13.52
CA GLU A 55 -6.17 0.50 -12.97
C GLU A 55 -6.17 0.50 -11.43
N MET A 56 -5.08 0.08 -10.80
CA MET A 56 -4.97 0.12 -9.34
C MET A 56 -4.77 1.51 -8.78
N ALA A 57 -4.21 2.43 -9.55
CA ALA A 57 -4.10 3.84 -9.19
C ALA A 57 -5.45 4.59 -9.29
N ASP A 58 -6.51 3.96 -9.82
CA ASP A 58 -7.82 4.60 -9.89
C ASP A 58 -8.46 4.74 -8.51
N MET A 59 -8.56 5.98 -8.04
CA MET A 59 -9.18 6.34 -6.76
C MET A 59 -10.69 6.03 -6.71
N ASN A 60 -11.32 5.69 -7.85
CA ASN A 60 -12.71 5.27 -7.91
C ASN A 60 -12.92 3.79 -7.55
N ARG A 61 -11.86 3.02 -7.37
CA ARG A 61 -11.97 1.62 -6.93
C ARG A 61 -12.74 1.53 -5.61
N PRO A 62 -13.58 0.49 -5.43
CA PRO A 62 -14.37 0.33 -4.21
C PRO A 62 -13.55 0.40 -2.92
N LEU A 63 -12.35 -0.20 -2.90
CA LEU A 63 -11.46 -0.20 -1.74
C LEU A 63 -10.94 1.21 -1.43
N MET A 64 -10.54 1.99 -2.45
CA MET A 64 -10.09 3.37 -2.27
C MET A 64 -11.22 4.29 -1.78
N LYS A 65 -12.43 4.10 -2.31
CA LYS A 65 -13.62 4.83 -1.82
C LYS A 65 -13.94 4.48 -0.37
N ARG A 66 -13.79 3.22 0.02
CA ARG A 66 -13.97 2.82 1.42
C ARG A 66 -12.92 3.48 2.30
N LEU A 67 -11.64 3.44 1.92
CA LEU A 67 -10.57 4.11 2.65
C LEU A 67 -10.85 5.61 2.82
N GLN A 68 -11.28 6.28 1.76
CA GLN A 68 -11.65 7.70 1.80
C GLN A 68 -12.82 8.00 2.74
N MET A 69 -13.80 7.10 2.83
CA MET A 69 -15.00 7.31 3.66
C MET A 69 -14.81 6.87 5.12
N GLU A 70 -14.11 5.75 5.33
CA GLU A 70 -13.97 5.13 6.64
C GLU A 70 -12.75 5.68 7.43
N ALA A 71 -11.68 6.08 6.73
CA ALA A 71 -10.46 6.61 7.31
C ALA A 71 -9.90 7.79 6.47
N PRO A 72 -10.59 8.95 6.44
CA PRO A 72 -10.23 10.07 5.56
C PRO A 72 -8.83 10.65 5.87
N GLY A 73 -8.42 10.69 7.12
CA GLY A 73 -7.09 11.13 7.51
C GLY A 73 -6.00 10.19 6.96
N THR A 74 -6.18 8.88 7.13
CA THR A 74 -5.29 7.87 6.54
C THR A 74 -5.25 7.97 5.01
N PHE A 75 -6.40 8.20 4.36
CA PHE A 75 -6.43 8.42 2.90
C PHE A 75 -5.56 9.63 2.51
N HIS A 76 -5.68 10.75 3.24
CA HIS A 76 -4.87 11.94 2.98
C HIS A 76 -3.37 11.69 3.24
N HIS A 77 -3.03 11.04 4.35
CA HIS A 77 -1.67 10.58 4.64
C HIS A 77 -1.09 9.75 3.49
N CYS A 78 -1.81 8.73 3.02
CA CYS A 78 -1.38 7.90 1.89
C CYS A 78 -1.12 8.71 0.60
N LEU A 79 -1.91 9.78 0.34
CA LEU A 79 -1.67 10.68 -0.79
C LEU A 79 -0.36 11.46 -0.62
N MET A 80 -0.06 11.95 0.59
CA MET A 80 1.19 12.68 0.88
C MET A 80 2.41 11.77 0.75
N VAL A 81 2.33 10.56 1.31
CA VAL A 81 3.39 9.54 1.16
C VAL A 81 3.62 9.19 -0.31
N ALA A 82 2.54 9.04 -1.09
CA ALA A 82 2.64 8.77 -2.53
C ALA A 82 3.32 9.91 -3.30
N GLN A 83 3.05 11.18 -2.94
CA GLN A 83 3.73 12.34 -3.52
C GLN A 83 5.23 12.38 -3.19
N LEU A 84 5.60 12.00 -1.97
CA LEU A 84 7.01 11.89 -1.56
C LEU A 84 7.72 10.72 -2.26
N ALA A 85 6.99 9.65 -2.54
CA ALA A 85 7.48 8.45 -3.24
C ALA A 85 7.44 8.57 -4.78
N GLU A 86 7.13 9.74 -5.35
CA GLU A 86 6.70 9.99 -6.74
C GLU A 86 7.67 9.52 -7.85
N ALA A 87 8.84 9.02 -7.52
CA ALA A 87 9.87 8.71 -8.52
C ALA A 87 9.64 7.40 -9.30
N ALA A 88 8.63 6.55 -8.97
CA ALA A 88 8.41 5.27 -9.67
C ALA A 88 7.11 4.54 -9.28
N ALA A 89 6.99 3.25 -9.67
CA ALA A 89 5.94 2.30 -9.31
C ALA A 89 5.64 2.21 -7.80
N GLU A 90 6.50 2.79 -6.98
CA GLU A 90 6.43 2.91 -5.54
C GLU A 90 5.24 3.74 -5.05
N ALA A 91 4.89 4.81 -5.79
CA ALA A 91 3.75 5.67 -5.44
C ALA A 91 2.45 4.87 -5.29
N LEU A 92 2.28 3.81 -6.08
CA LEU A 92 1.10 2.98 -5.98
C LEU A 92 1.05 2.18 -4.68
N GLY A 93 2.20 1.66 -4.22
CA GLY A 93 2.31 0.99 -2.92
C GLY A 93 1.91 1.93 -1.78
N ALA A 94 2.30 3.19 -1.87
CA ALA A 94 1.98 4.20 -0.88
C ALA A 94 0.47 4.46 -0.72
N TYR A 95 -0.33 4.36 -1.78
CA TYR A 95 -1.79 4.51 -1.66
C TYR A 95 -2.45 3.40 -0.83
N TYR A 96 -1.84 2.25 -0.73
CA TYR A 96 -2.41 1.06 -0.11
C TYR A 96 -1.75 0.65 1.19
N HIS A 97 -0.58 1.22 1.56
CA HIS A 97 0.22 0.71 2.67
C HIS A 97 -0.56 0.65 3.99
N ASP A 98 -1.44 1.60 4.22
CA ASP A 98 -2.19 1.81 5.46
C ASP A 98 -3.68 1.44 5.40
N ILE A 99 -4.13 0.67 4.39
CA ILE A 99 -5.56 0.30 4.25
C ILE A 99 -6.12 -0.45 5.47
N GLY A 100 -5.27 -1.10 6.27
CA GLY A 100 -5.68 -1.80 7.47
C GLY A 100 -6.20 -0.89 8.59
N LYS A 101 -5.81 0.39 8.59
CA LYS A 101 -6.34 1.38 9.54
C LYS A 101 -7.86 1.57 9.44
N MET A 102 -8.48 1.16 8.32
CA MET A 102 -9.94 1.16 8.17
C MET A 102 -10.67 0.25 9.18
N GLN A 103 -10.01 -0.74 9.75
CA GLN A 103 -10.64 -1.62 10.74
C GLN A 103 -10.90 -0.89 12.06
N ASN A 104 -10.01 0.04 12.43
CA ASN A 104 -10.09 0.78 13.69
C ASN A 104 -9.69 2.26 13.47
N PRO A 105 -10.36 3.02 12.59
CA PRO A 105 -9.86 4.31 12.11
C PRO A 105 -9.67 5.34 13.22
N LEU A 106 -10.53 5.35 14.24
CA LEU A 106 -10.48 6.31 15.36
C LEU A 106 -9.30 6.11 16.31
N TYR A 107 -8.56 5.01 16.19
CA TYR A 107 -7.33 4.78 16.97
C TYR A 107 -6.08 5.37 16.28
N PHE A 108 -6.21 5.95 15.09
CA PHE A 108 -5.12 6.59 14.36
C PHE A 108 -5.35 8.10 14.36
N ILE A 109 -4.35 8.84 14.89
CA ILE A 109 -4.49 10.25 15.23
C ILE A 109 -4.90 11.12 14.03
N GLU A 110 -4.48 10.75 12.84
CA GLU A 110 -4.84 11.45 11.60
C GLU A 110 -6.35 11.39 11.28
N ASN A 111 -7.08 10.43 11.85
CA ASN A 111 -8.53 10.28 11.68
C ASN A 111 -9.35 10.87 12.85
N ILE A 112 -8.70 11.31 13.93
CA ILE A 112 -9.37 11.94 15.07
C ILE A 112 -9.56 13.41 14.75
N MET A 113 -10.79 13.83 14.43
CA MET A 113 -11.09 15.23 14.14
C MET A 113 -11.29 16.04 15.42
N ASP A 114 -12.18 15.57 16.31
CA ASP A 114 -12.50 16.19 17.60
C ASP A 114 -12.96 15.11 18.58
N GLY A 115 -12.45 15.13 19.80
CA GLY A 115 -12.91 14.20 20.85
C GLY A 115 -11.77 13.65 21.72
N PRO A 116 -12.12 12.85 22.73
CA PRO A 116 -11.13 12.19 23.58
C PRO A 116 -10.35 11.14 22.75
N ASN A 117 -9.07 10.99 23.07
CA ASN A 117 -8.25 9.97 22.43
C ASN A 117 -8.64 8.57 22.95
N PRO A 118 -9.12 7.64 22.09
CA PRO A 118 -9.54 6.31 22.54
C PRO A 118 -8.43 5.51 23.25
N HIS A 119 -7.16 5.85 23.00
CA HIS A 119 -6.03 5.24 23.68
C HIS A 119 -5.91 5.61 25.17
N ASP A 120 -6.60 6.66 25.63
CA ASP A 120 -6.53 7.08 27.03
C ASP A 120 -7.28 6.11 27.97
N GLU A 121 -8.24 5.34 27.42
CA GLU A 121 -8.99 4.31 28.15
C GLU A 121 -8.32 2.92 28.07
N LEU A 122 -7.21 2.78 27.34
CA LEU A 122 -6.54 1.51 27.11
C LEU A 122 -5.19 1.42 27.84
N THR A 123 -4.79 0.19 28.17
CA THR A 123 -3.41 -0.05 28.58
C THR A 123 -2.45 0.21 27.41
N PRO A 124 -1.20 0.64 27.68
CA PRO A 124 -0.21 0.86 26.61
C PRO A 124 0.01 -0.36 25.71
N SER A 125 -0.07 -1.57 26.27
CA SER A 125 0.07 -2.82 25.50
C SER A 125 -1.11 -3.06 24.55
N MET A 126 -2.34 -2.76 24.99
CA MET A 126 -3.53 -2.86 24.13
C MET A 126 -3.48 -1.82 23.00
N SER A 127 -3.08 -0.60 23.33
CA SER A 127 -2.88 0.46 22.35
C SER A 127 -1.84 0.07 21.29
N ALA A 128 -0.68 -0.41 21.72
CA ALA A 128 0.37 -0.88 20.82
C ALA A 128 -0.12 -2.01 19.90
N ARG A 129 -0.91 -2.93 20.43
CA ARG A 129 -1.46 -4.03 19.63
C ARG A 129 -2.37 -3.52 18.53
N ILE A 130 -3.30 -2.60 18.81
CA ILE A 130 -4.20 -2.01 17.80
C ILE A 130 -3.38 -1.35 16.68
N ILE A 131 -2.35 -0.57 17.08
CA ILE A 131 -1.47 0.10 16.10
C ILE A 131 -0.70 -0.93 15.26
N ILE A 132 -0.14 -1.98 15.86
CA ILE A 132 0.65 -2.99 15.13
C ILE A 132 -0.23 -3.86 14.23
N ASP A 133 -1.43 -4.20 14.70
CA ASP A 133 -2.31 -5.15 14.00
C ASP A 133 -2.85 -4.57 12.68
N HIS A 134 -2.82 -3.22 12.44
CA HIS A 134 -3.27 -2.65 11.15
C HIS A 134 -2.51 -3.23 9.95
N VAL A 135 -1.24 -3.63 10.12
CA VAL A 135 -0.46 -4.27 9.06
C VAL A 135 -1.10 -5.59 8.63
N GLN A 136 -1.48 -6.43 9.59
CA GLN A 136 -2.12 -7.72 9.31
C GLN A 136 -3.55 -7.53 8.78
N ASP A 137 -4.28 -6.58 9.32
CA ASP A 137 -5.60 -6.19 8.83
C ASP A 137 -5.52 -5.70 7.38
N GLY A 138 -4.50 -4.89 7.06
CA GLY A 138 -4.21 -4.44 5.70
C GLY A 138 -3.90 -5.59 4.75
N VAL A 139 -3.07 -6.54 5.16
CA VAL A 139 -2.77 -7.75 4.39
C VAL A 139 -4.04 -8.58 4.15
N ALA A 140 -4.92 -8.71 5.15
CA ALA A 140 -6.19 -9.43 5.01
C ALA A 140 -7.11 -8.72 3.99
N LEU A 141 -7.29 -7.40 4.12
CA LEU A 141 -8.07 -6.59 3.18
C LEU A 141 -7.49 -6.63 1.75
N ALA A 142 -6.18 -6.60 1.61
CA ALA A 142 -5.53 -6.69 0.31
C ALA A 142 -5.81 -8.02 -0.38
N ARG A 143 -5.76 -9.13 0.35
CA ARG A 143 -6.07 -10.47 -0.15
C ARG A 143 -7.54 -10.62 -0.52
N GLU A 144 -8.44 -10.12 0.32
CA GLU A 144 -9.89 -10.11 0.07
C GLU A 144 -10.24 -9.35 -1.21
N ASN A 145 -9.55 -8.25 -1.46
CA ASN A 145 -9.75 -7.41 -2.65
C ASN A 145 -8.87 -7.82 -3.84
N ASN A 146 -8.21 -8.99 -3.77
CA ASN A 146 -7.35 -9.54 -4.82
C ASN A 146 -6.26 -8.56 -5.29
N LEU A 147 -5.66 -7.80 -4.36
CA LEU A 147 -4.53 -6.94 -4.70
C LEU A 147 -3.31 -7.78 -5.09
N PRO A 148 -2.50 -7.32 -6.06
CA PRO A 148 -1.30 -8.02 -6.48
C PRO A 148 -0.28 -8.16 -5.36
N ARG A 149 0.53 -9.23 -5.45
CA ARG A 149 1.54 -9.56 -4.44
C ARG A 149 2.48 -8.38 -4.09
N PRO A 150 3.01 -7.57 -5.05
CA PRO A 150 3.85 -6.44 -4.69
C PRO A 150 3.17 -5.40 -3.78
N LEU A 151 1.85 -5.15 -3.94
CA LEU A 151 1.12 -4.26 -3.04
C LEU A 151 0.96 -4.88 -1.65
N VAL A 152 0.66 -6.20 -1.60
CA VAL A 152 0.60 -6.93 -0.32
C VAL A 152 1.96 -6.85 0.39
N ASP A 153 3.07 -6.98 -0.35
CA ASP A 153 4.42 -6.90 0.20
C ASP A 153 4.72 -5.50 0.78
N VAL A 154 4.28 -4.43 0.14
CA VAL A 154 4.39 -3.07 0.70
C VAL A 154 3.61 -2.95 1.99
N ILE A 155 2.34 -3.38 2.02
CA ILE A 155 1.48 -3.34 3.21
C ILE A 155 2.11 -4.13 4.36
N GLU A 156 2.65 -5.31 4.09
CA GLU A 156 3.23 -6.19 5.09
C GLU A 156 4.56 -5.66 5.66
N GLN A 157 5.32 -4.92 4.86
CA GLN A 157 6.74 -4.65 5.13
C GLN A 157 7.06 -3.19 5.45
N HIS A 158 6.13 -2.23 5.25
CA HIS A 158 6.46 -0.80 5.36
C HIS A 158 6.94 -0.38 6.75
N HIS A 159 6.49 -1.02 7.82
CA HIS A 159 7.02 -0.81 9.17
C HIS A 159 8.15 -1.76 9.56
N GLY A 160 8.42 -2.81 8.77
CA GLY A 160 9.45 -3.81 9.07
C GLY A 160 9.29 -4.43 10.46
N THR A 161 10.35 -4.38 11.26
CA THR A 161 10.40 -4.84 12.65
C THR A 161 10.55 -3.66 13.63
N SER A 162 10.14 -2.47 13.23
CA SER A 162 10.28 -1.25 14.04
C SER A 162 9.49 -1.37 15.36
N LEU A 163 9.85 -0.52 16.32
CA LEU A 163 9.22 -0.47 17.64
C LEU A 163 8.12 0.59 17.64
N ALA A 164 6.93 0.27 18.12
CA ALA A 164 5.88 1.23 18.44
C ALA A 164 6.32 2.05 19.69
N TYR A 165 7.33 2.91 19.48
CA TYR A 165 8.15 3.52 20.52
C TYR A 165 7.34 4.32 21.53
N PHE A 166 6.34 5.06 21.10
CA PHE A 166 5.48 5.85 21.96
C PHE A 166 4.79 5.00 23.04
N PHE A 167 4.14 3.91 22.62
CA PHE A 167 3.44 3.03 23.54
C PHE A 167 4.39 2.19 24.40
N TYR A 168 5.54 1.80 23.86
CA TYR A 168 6.56 1.13 24.65
C TYR A 168 7.07 2.04 25.79
N ARG A 169 7.36 3.31 25.49
CA ARG A 169 7.75 4.28 26.51
C ARG A 169 6.64 4.51 27.56
N LYS A 170 5.39 4.63 27.09
CA LYS A 170 4.24 4.76 28.00
C LYS A 170 4.08 3.53 28.91
N ALA A 171 4.34 2.33 28.39
CA ALA A 171 4.32 1.09 29.19
C ALA A 171 5.42 1.05 30.25
N LEU A 172 6.65 1.49 29.92
CA LEU A 172 7.74 1.59 30.87
C LEU A 172 7.43 2.61 31.97
N GLN A 173 6.91 3.78 31.61
CA GLN A 173 6.50 4.80 32.57
C GLN A 173 5.41 4.28 33.52
N TYR A 174 4.40 3.62 32.99
CA TYR A 174 3.32 3.02 33.78
C TYR A 174 3.87 1.96 34.75
N ARG A 175 4.78 1.10 34.30
CA ARG A 175 5.47 0.12 35.17
C ARG A 175 6.22 0.82 36.29
N ASP A 176 7.00 1.85 35.99
CA ASP A 176 7.82 2.57 36.97
C ASP A 176 6.94 3.34 37.99
N GLU A 177 5.78 3.83 37.61
CA GLU A 177 4.76 4.39 38.49
C GLU A 177 4.23 3.34 39.50
N ILE A 178 3.88 2.15 39.01
CA ILE A 178 3.39 1.07 39.89
C ILE A 178 4.49 0.59 40.84
N LEU A 179 5.75 0.48 40.36
CA LEU A 179 6.89 0.15 41.20
C LEU A 179 7.06 1.17 42.35
N SER A 180 6.98 2.45 42.07
CA SER A 180 7.04 3.49 43.11
C SER A 180 5.90 3.37 44.16
N ARG A 181 4.70 2.99 43.71
CA ARG A 181 3.56 2.74 44.60
C ARG A 181 3.77 1.49 45.43
N VAL A 182 4.37 0.44 44.89
CA VAL A 182 4.75 -0.77 45.64
C VAL A 182 5.77 -0.43 46.72
N GLU A 183 6.82 0.34 46.41
CA GLU A 183 7.82 0.80 47.36
C GLU A 183 7.21 1.63 48.51
N SER A 184 6.16 2.38 48.20
CA SER A 184 5.40 3.19 49.19
C SER A 184 4.33 2.37 49.95
N GLY A 185 4.17 1.09 49.68
CA GLY A 185 3.17 0.23 50.28
C GLY A 185 1.72 0.50 49.79
N LEU A 186 1.55 1.20 48.67
CA LEU A 186 0.25 1.58 48.09
C LEU A 186 -0.22 0.65 46.98
N ALA A 187 0.58 -0.33 46.60
CA ALA A 187 0.25 -1.36 45.58
C ALA A 187 0.92 -2.70 45.93
N SER A 188 0.43 -3.78 45.32
CA SER A 188 1.08 -5.11 45.45
C SER A 188 2.21 -5.28 44.43
N PRO A 189 3.29 -6.02 44.76
CA PRO A 189 4.27 -6.43 43.76
C PRO A 189 3.66 -7.16 42.55
N ASP A 190 2.53 -7.86 42.76
CA ASP A 190 1.81 -8.57 41.70
C ASP A 190 1.08 -7.62 40.70
N ASP A 191 0.91 -6.35 41.10
CA ASP A 191 0.31 -5.31 40.21
C ASP A 191 1.29 -4.74 39.18
N VAL A 192 2.59 -5.04 39.30
CA VAL A 192 3.62 -4.52 38.39
C VAL A 192 3.52 -5.21 37.05
N PRO A 193 3.19 -4.48 35.97
CA PRO A 193 3.04 -5.09 34.65
C PRO A 193 4.40 -5.51 34.08
N GLU A 194 4.43 -6.70 33.49
CA GLU A 194 5.58 -7.11 32.69
C GLU A 194 5.58 -6.36 31.34
N VAL A 195 6.68 -5.68 31.04
CA VAL A 195 6.86 -4.95 29.78
C VAL A 195 7.92 -5.65 28.93
N VAL A 196 7.43 -6.44 27.96
CA VAL A 196 8.28 -7.17 27.02
C VAL A 196 8.35 -6.41 25.69
N GLU A 197 9.54 -5.94 25.31
CA GLU A 197 9.74 -5.12 24.11
C GLU A 197 9.18 -5.75 22.84
N SER A 198 9.29 -7.08 22.68
CA SER A 198 8.80 -7.79 21.50
C SER A 198 7.29 -7.62 21.28
N ASN A 199 6.52 -7.33 22.33
CA ASN A 199 5.07 -7.09 22.23
C ASN A 199 4.73 -5.72 21.65
N PHE A 200 5.73 -4.84 21.55
CA PHE A 200 5.62 -3.50 21.00
C PHE A 200 6.32 -3.35 19.63
N ARG A 201 6.80 -4.47 19.04
CA ARG A 201 7.43 -4.47 17.72
C ARG A 201 6.48 -4.98 16.65
N TYR A 202 6.57 -4.36 15.48
CA TYR A 202 5.99 -4.91 14.28
C TYR A 202 6.63 -6.26 13.95
N LYS A 203 5.84 -7.16 13.35
CA LYS A 203 6.25 -8.56 13.14
C LYS A 203 7.13 -8.76 11.90
N GLY A 204 7.27 -7.72 11.08
CA GLY A 204 8.06 -7.77 9.86
C GLY A 204 7.36 -8.51 8.71
N PRO A 205 8.10 -8.88 7.67
CA PRO A 205 9.55 -8.70 7.52
C PRO A 205 9.97 -7.24 7.25
N ASN A 206 11.27 -6.96 7.34
CA ASN A 206 11.82 -5.69 6.85
C ASN A 206 11.62 -5.57 5.33
N PRO A 207 11.60 -4.34 4.76
CA PRO A 207 11.48 -4.13 3.32
C PRO A 207 12.44 -5.00 2.50
N GLN A 208 11.89 -5.80 1.59
CA GLN A 208 12.64 -6.75 0.77
C GLN A 208 12.92 -6.21 -0.65
N SER A 209 12.31 -5.09 -1.03
CA SER A 209 12.54 -4.41 -2.31
C SER A 209 12.91 -2.95 -2.08
N LYS A 210 13.49 -2.31 -3.11
CA LYS A 210 13.79 -0.86 -3.07
C LYS A 210 12.51 -0.04 -2.96
N GLU A 211 11.50 -0.46 -3.68
CA GLU A 211 10.18 0.14 -3.74
C GLU A 211 9.55 0.20 -2.33
N THR A 212 9.47 -0.95 -1.67
CA THR A 212 8.96 -1.02 -0.29
C THR A 212 9.81 -0.18 0.66
N GLY A 213 11.13 -0.16 0.47
CA GLY A 213 12.03 0.66 1.28
C GLY A 213 11.78 2.17 1.09
N ILE A 214 11.49 2.62 -0.13
CA ILE A 214 11.16 4.02 -0.41
C ILE A 214 9.84 4.41 0.24
N VAL A 215 8.81 3.57 0.14
CA VAL A 215 7.51 3.81 0.81
C VAL A 215 7.69 3.89 2.33
N SER A 216 8.45 2.96 2.92
CA SER A 216 8.75 2.96 4.35
C SER A 216 9.45 4.26 4.80
N LEU A 217 10.43 4.74 4.01
CA LEU A 217 11.12 5.99 4.32
C LEU A 217 10.22 7.22 4.16
N ALA A 218 9.39 7.25 3.10
CA ALA A 218 8.45 8.34 2.86
C ALA A 218 7.40 8.44 3.97
N ASP A 219 6.89 7.31 4.45
CA ASP A 219 5.97 7.22 5.59
C ASP A 219 6.60 7.77 6.88
N ILE A 220 7.84 7.36 7.18
CA ILE A 220 8.59 7.88 8.36
C ILE A 220 8.80 9.39 8.25
N VAL A 221 9.12 9.92 7.08
CA VAL A 221 9.37 11.36 6.89
C VAL A 221 8.06 12.14 7.02
N GLU A 222 6.97 11.67 6.45
CA GLU A 222 5.66 12.33 6.54
C GLU A 222 5.16 12.36 7.99
N SER A 223 5.24 11.24 8.71
CA SER A 223 4.80 11.15 10.10
C SER A 223 5.68 11.93 11.09
N ALA A 224 6.87 12.43 10.67
CA ALA A 224 7.77 13.24 11.48
C ALA A 224 7.60 14.76 11.28
N THR A 225 6.81 15.19 10.29
CA THR A 225 6.56 16.60 9.95
C THR A 225 5.24 17.10 10.50
#